data_f3303f8994a9ddc40d7e117a8146d998
#
_entry.id   f3303f8994a9ddc40d7e117a8146d998
#
_cell.length_a   1.000
_cell.length_b   1.000
_cell.length_c   1.000
_cell.angle_alpha   90.00
_cell.angle_beta   90.00
_cell.angle_gamma   90.00
#
_symmetry.space_group_name_H-M   'P 1'
#
loop_
_entity.id
_entity.type
_entity.pdbx_description
1 polymer ?
#
loop_
_entity_poly.entity_id
_entity_poly.type
_entity_poly.pdbx_seq_one_letter_code
_entity_poly.pdbx_strand_id
1 'polypeptide(L)'
;MNHLTIAKEALIAQSQAVTQLADRLNGEFQNAVELILGCKGRTVVCGMGKSGLIGQKMVATFASTGTPSFFLHPAEAFHGDLGMLKPIDVLILISLSLIHISEPTRQE
;
A
#
# COMPACT_ATOMS: atom_id res chain seq x y z
N MET A 1 24.56 10.85 -26.17
CA MET A 1 23.52 10.05 -25.49
C MET A 1 22.17 10.36 -26.10
N ASN A 2 21.41 9.34 -26.40
CA ASN A 2 20.11 9.52 -27.03
C ASN A 2 19.01 9.45 -25.96
N HIS A 3 18.51 10.60 -25.58
CA HIS A 3 17.51 10.70 -24.52
C HIS A 3 16.18 10.03 -24.93
N LEU A 4 15.83 10.09 -26.19
CA LEU A 4 14.60 9.49 -26.68
C LEU A 4 14.66 7.96 -26.52
N THR A 5 15.77 7.36 -26.90
CA THR A 5 15.94 5.91 -26.75
C THR A 5 15.87 5.49 -25.29
N ILE A 6 16.51 6.25 -24.41
CA ILE A 6 16.49 5.94 -22.97
C ILE A 6 15.06 6.01 -22.44
N ALA A 7 14.31 7.03 -22.85
CA ALA A 7 12.93 7.17 -22.40
C ALA A 7 12.07 6.00 -22.85
N LYS A 8 12.24 5.60 -24.12
CA LYS A 8 11.48 4.46 -24.65
C LYS A 8 11.81 3.18 -23.92
N GLU A 9 13.10 2.95 -23.67
CA GLU A 9 13.52 1.75 -22.96
C GLU A 9 12.96 1.71 -21.54
N ALA A 10 12.95 2.86 -20.87
CA ALA A 10 12.39 2.94 -19.51
C ALA A 10 10.91 2.59 -19.52
N LEU A 11 10.16 3.12 -20.48
CA LEU A 11 8.73 2.85 -20.57
C LEU A 11 8.46 1.36 -20.85
N ILE A 12 9.26 0.77 -21.74
CA ILE A 12 9.11 -0.64 -22.06
C ILE A 12 9.41 -1.49 -20.82
N ALA A 13 10.51 -1.17 -20.11
CA ALA A 13 10.86 -1.92 -18.92
C ALA A 13 9.76 -1.84 -17.86
N GLN A 14 9.17 -0.66 -17.69
CA GLN A 14 8.08 -0.49 -16.73
C GLN A 14 6.85 -1.26 -17.14
N SER A 15 6.54 -1.26 -18.44
CA SER A 15 5.37 -2.00 -18.92
C SER A 15 5.54 -3.50 -18.71
N GLN A 16 6.75 -4.01 -18.90
CA GLN A 16 7.04 -5.42 -18.67
C GLN A 16 6.92 -5.77 -17.19
N ALA A 17 7.39 -4.88 -16.31
CA ALA A 17 7.27 -5.11 -14.88
C ALA A 17 5.81 -5.20 -14.46
N VAL A 18 4.97 -4.32 -15.00
CA VAL A 18 3.55 -4.35 -14.69
C VAL A 18 2.90 -5.63 -15.22
N THR A 19 3.28 -6.03 -16.43
CA THR A 19 2.74 -7.27 -17.01
C THR A 19 3.12 -8.48 -16.16
N GLN A 20 4.38 -8.54 -15.71
CA GLN A 20 4.83 -9.64 -14.88
C GLN A 20 4.10 -9.70 -13.54
N LEU A 21 3.68 -8.55 -13.04
CA LEU A 21 2.93 -8.51 -11.79
C LEU A 21 1.63 -9.29 -11.91
N ALA A 22 1.00 -9.27 -13.08
CA ALA A 22 -0.24 -10.00 -13.28
C ALA A 22 -0.06 -11.49 -13.00
N ASP A 23 1.11 -12.03 -13.32
CA ASP A 23 1.37 -13.45 -13.11
C ASP A 23 1.58 -13.80 -11.64
N ARG A 24 1.82 -12.80 -10.80
CA ARG A 24 2.04 -13.03 -9.38
C ARG A 24 0.78 -12.89 -8.56
N LEU A 25 -0.29 -12.37 -9.15
CA LEU A 25 -1.55 -12.25 -8.42
C LEU A 25 -2.13 -13.64 -8.20
N ASN A 26 -2.64 -13.86 -7.00
CA ASN A 26 -3.13 -15.18 -6.61
C ASN A 26 -4.32 -15.02 -5.65
N GLY A 27 -4.65 -16.11 -4.97
CA GLY A 27 -5.78 -16.10 -4.05
C GLY A 27 -5.62 -15.12 -2.90
N GLU A 28 -4.41 -14.78 -2.53
CA GLU A 28 -4.19 -13.80 -1.47
C GLU A 28 -4.68 -12.43 -1.87
N PHE A 29 -4.50 -12.07 -3.14
CA PHE A 29 -5.04 -10.81 -3.64
C PHE A 29 -6.55 -10.81 -3.58
N GLN A 30 -7.16 -11.92 -4.01
CA GLN A 30 -8.61 -12.08 -3.93
C GLN A 30 -9.11 -11.91 -2.50
N ASN A 31 -8.43 -12.53 -1.55
CA ASN A 31 -8.80 -12.43 -0.14
C ASN A 31 -8.68 -11.01 0.38
N ALA A 32 -7.63 -10.30 -0.03
CA ALA A 32 -7.45 -8.92 0.40
C ALA A 32 -8.58 -8.04 -0.10
N VAL A 33 -8.97 -8.20 -1.36
CA VAL A 33 -10.07 -7.43 -1.93
C VAL A 33 -11.36 -7.73 -1.16
N GLU A 34 -11.61 -9.00 -0.84
CA GLU A 34 -12.82 -9.36 -0.12
C GLU A 34 -12.83 -8.79 1.29
N LEU A 35 -11.68 -8.74 1.95
CA LEU A 35 -11.61 -8.12 3.26
C LEU A 35 -11.98 -6.64 3.20
N ILE A 36 -11.49 -5.94 2.19
CA ILE A 36 -11.79 -4.52 2.04
C ILE A 36 -13.27 -4.32 1.73
N LEU A 37 -13.80 -5.12 0.81
CA LEU A 37 -15.21 -4.98 0.42
C LEU A 37 -16.15 -5.32 1.57
N GLY A 38 -15.78 -6.28 2.41
CA GLY A 38 -16.60 -6.68 3.54
C GLY A 38 -16.36 -5.87 4.81
N CYS A 39 -15.46 -4.90 4.76
CA CYS A 39 -15.08 -4.13 5.93
C CYS A 39 -16.24 -3.25 6.39
N LYS A 40 -16.57 -3.36 7.67
CA LYS A 40 -17.66 -2.56 8.25
C LYS A 40 -17.16 -1.27 8.86
N GLY A 41 -15.85 -1.12 8.99
CA GLY A 41 -15.23 0.12 9.43
C GLY A 41 -14.58 0.81 8.25
N ARG A 42 -13.35 1.26 8.46
CA ARG A 42 -12.59 1.98 7.44
C ARG A 42 -11.39 1.16 7.01
N THR A 43 -10.95 1.37 5.78
CA THR A 43 -9.70 0.83 5.30
C THR A 43 -8.61 1.84 5.61
N VAL A 44 -7.67 1.46 6.46
CA VAL A 44 -6.60 2.34 6.92
C VAL A 44 -5.34 1.97 6.17
N VAL A 45 -4.69 2.95 5.53
CA VAL A 45 -3.49 2.71 4.76
C VAL A 45 -2.32 3.40 5.46
N CYS A 46 -1.23 2.68 5.65
CA CYS A 46 -0.07 3.16 6.39
C CYS A 46 1.20 2.89 5.60
N GLY A 47 2.09 3.88 5.54
CA GLY A 47 3.37 3.73 4.87
C GLY A 47 4.24 4.95 5.10
N MET A 48 5.55 4.80 4.90
CA MET A 48 6.51 5.88 5.05
C MET A 48 7.16 6.21 3.73
N GLY A 49 7.64 7.46 3.59
CA GLY A 49 8.39 7.88 2.43
C GLY A 49 7.57 7.74 1.17
N LYS A 50 8.15 7.13 0.15
CA LYS A 50 7.47 6.93 -1.12
C LYS A 50 6.29 5.99 -0.97
N SER A 51 6.40 4.99 -0.11
CA SER A 51 5.27 4.11 0.18
C SER A 51 4.12 4.89 0.79
N GLY A 52 4.43 5.88 1.62
CA GLY A 52 3.41 6.73 2.20
C GLY A 52 2.68 7.56 1.15
N LEU A 53 3.42 8.07 0.15
CA LEU A 53 2.80 8.82 -0.94
C LEU A 53 1.85 7.96 -1.75
N ILE A 54 2.25 6.72 -2.02
CA ILE A 54 1.39 5.78 -2.72
C ILE A 54 0.16 5.48 -1.88
N GLY A 55 0.35 5.30 -0.57
CA GLY A 55 -0.77 5.06 0.33
C GLY A 55 -1.76 6.20 0.35
N GLN A 56 -1.28 7.44 0.35
CA GLN A 56 -2.16 8.59 0.31
C GLN A 56 -2.96 8.64 -0.99
N LYS A 57 -2.34 8.26 -2.10
CA LYS A 57 -3.03 8.16 -3.37
C LYS A 57 -4.12 7.10 -3.32
N MET A 58 -3.82 5.96 -2.71
CA MET A 58 -4.82 4.90 -2.56
C MET A 58 -6.01 5.38 -1.75
N VAL A 59 -5.75 6.09 -0.66
CA VAL A 59 -6.83 6.61 0.19
C VAL A 59 -7.70 7.59 -0.60
N ALA A 60 -7.08 8.46 -1.37
CA ALA A 60 -7.83 9.40 -2.20
C ALA A 60 -8.74 8.67 -3.19
N THR A 61 -8.22 7.61 -3.81
CA THR A 61 -9.00 6.82 -4.75
C THR A 61 -10.13 6.07 -4.04
N PHE A 62 -9.84 5.44 -2.90
CA PHE A 62 -10.88 4.77 -2.12
C PHE A 62 -12.00 5.74 -1.75
N ALA A 63 -11.63 6.92 -1.25
CA ALA A 63 -12.62 7.90 -0.83
C ALA A 63 -13.50 8.35 -1.99
N SER A 64 -12.90 8.55 -3.17
CA SER A 64 -13.66 9.02 -4.32
C SER A 64 -14.52 7.93 -4.95
N THR A 65 -14.27 6.67 -4.63
CA THR A 65 -15.02 5.55 -5.17
C THR A 65 -15.91 4.87 -4.15
N GLY A 66 -16.07 5.48 -2.99
CA GLY A 66 -17.06 5.01 -2.01
C GLY A 66 -16.55 4.08 -0.93
N THR A 67 -15.25 3.86 -0.84
CA THR A 67 -14.67 3.03 0.22
C THR A 67 -14.15 3.95 1.34
N PRO A 68 -14.77 3.93 2.52
CA PRO A 68 -14.29 4.78 3.64
C PRO A 68 -12.86 4.39 4.01
N SER A 69 -11.97 5.37 4.03
CA SER A 69 -10.56 5.12 4.28
C SER A 69 -9.88 6.35 4.83
N PHE A 70 -8.73 6.14 5.47
CA PHE A 70 -7.87 7.25 5.84
C PHE A 70 -6.42 6.75 5.87
N PHE A 71 -5.50 7.71 5.81
CA PHE A 71 -4.08 7.42 5.82
C PHE A 71 -3.54 7.59 7.22
N LEU A 72 -2.70 6.63 7.67
CA LEU A 72 -2.05 6.68 8.95
C LEU A 72 -0.55 6.70 8.73
N HIS A 73 0.13 7.79 9.11
CA HIS A 73 1.58 7.84 9.02
C HIS A 73 2.17 7.09 10.21
N PRO A 74 3.19 6.22 9.99
CA PRO A 74 3.74 5.45 11.10
C PRO A 74 4.24 6.28 12.27
N ALA A 75 4.81 7.45 12.01
CA ALA A 75 5.26 8.32 13.09
C ALA A 75 4.09 8.80 13.94
N GLU A 76 2.96 9.11 13.32
CA GLU A 76 1.76 9.53 14.04
C GLU A 76 1.19 8.39 14.87
N ALA A 77 1.35 7.15 14.39
CA ALA A 77 0.89 6.00 15.14
C ALA A 77 1.58 5.91 16.50
N PHE A 78 2.88 6.20 16.53
CA PHE A 78 3.62 6.18 17.78
C PHE A 78 3.19 7.32 18.72
N HIS A 79 2.56 8.34 18.20
CA HIS A 79 2.12 9.47 18.99
C HIS A 79 0.64 9.37 19.38
N GLY A 80 0.07 8.20 19.24
CA GLY A 80 -1.28 7.98 19.74
C GLY A 80 -2.34 7.74 18.68
N ASP A 81 -2.02 7.97 17.41
CA ASP A 81 -3.03 7.82 16.36
C ASP A 81 -3.47 6.38 16.18
N LEU A 82 -2.71 5.42 16.72
CA LEU A 82 -3.16 4.03 16.73
C LEU A 82 -4.51 3.86 17.42
N GLY A 83 -4.83 4.76 18.35
CA GLY A 83 -6.12 4.70 19.01
C GLY A 83 -7.30 4.94 18.09
N MET A 84 -7.04 5.46 16.89
CA MET A 84 -8.09 5.66 15.90
C MET A 84 -8.48 4.35 15.20
N LEU A 85 -7.65 3.33 15.31
CA LEU A 85 -7.94 2.03 14.71
C LEU A 85 -8.94 1.28 15.58
N LYS A 86 -9.89 0.65 14.92
CA LYS A 86 -10.91 -0.15 15.60
C LYS A 86 -10.85 -1.58 15.09
N PRO A 87 -11.31 -2.56 15.91
CA PRO A 87 -11.24 -3.96 15.47
C PRO A 87 -11.96 -4.24 14.16
N ILE A 88 -12.92 -3.40 13.79
CA ILE A 88 -13.66 -3.59 12.53
C ILE A 88 -12.95 -2.99 11.32
N ASP A 89 -11.84 -2.28 11.54
CA ASP A 89 -11.10 -1.67 10.44
C ASP A 89 -10.17 -2.68 9.79
N VAL A 90 -9.83 -2.42 8.52
CA VAL A 90 -8.82 -3.18 7.78
C VAL A 90 -7.60 -2.30 7.61
N LEU A 91 -6.42 -2.85 7.90
CA LEU A 91 -5.18 -2.11 7.82
C LEU A 91 -4.33 -2.62 6.66
N ILE A 92 -3.91 -1.70 5.80
CA ILE A 92 -2.99 -1.99 4.69
C ILE A 92 -1.65 -1.34 5.00
N LEU A 93 -0.61 -2.15 5.12
CA LEU A 93 0.75 -1.67 5.34
C LEU A 93 1.54 -1.75 4.06
N ILE A 94 2.16 -0.65 3.67
CA ILE A 94 2.96 -0.59 2.45
C ILE A 94 4.42 -0.36 2.82
N SER A 95 5.31 -1.25 2.36
CA SER A 95 6.73 -1.15 2.65
C SER A 95 7.54 -1.49 1.41
N LEU A 96 8.61 -0.73 1.19
CA LEU A 96 9.53 -1.02 0.10
C LEU A 96 10.52 -2.11 0.48
N SER A 97 10.78 -2.30 1.76
CA SER A 97 11.78 -3.25 2.20
C SER A 97 11.28 -4.01 3.41
N LEU A 98 10.99 -5.29 3.23
CA LEU A 98 10.59 -6.16 4.32
C LEU A 98 11.76 -6.49 5.24
N ILE A 99 12.99 -6.34 4.75
CA ILE A 99 14.16 -6.64 5.57
C ILE A 99 14.20 -5.73 6.79
N HIS A 100 13.95 -4.44 6.57
CA HIS A 100 13.99 -3.48 7.67
C HIS A 100 12.85 -3.65 8.65
N ILE A 101 11.76 -4.23 8.20
CA ILE A 101 10.61 -4.44 9.06
C ILE A 101 10.77 -5.71 9.89
N SER A 102 11.27 -6.76 9.26
CA SER A 102 11.31 -8.06 9.92
C SER A 102 12.28 -8.10 11.09
N GLU A 103 13.39 -7.37 11.02
CA GLU A 103 14.38 -7.42 12.07
C GLU A 103 13.89 -6.88 13.40
N PRO A 104 13.27 -5.70 13.45
CA PRO A 104 12.76 -5.21 14.72
C PRO A 104 11.67 -6.09 15.29
N THR A 105 10.82 -6.66 14.45
CA THR A 105 9.72 -7.45 14.96
C THR A 105 10.18 -8.77 15.56
N ARG A 106 11.29 -9.29 15.08
CA ARG A 106 11.77 -10.55 15.64
C ARG A 106 12.32 -10.41 17.04
N GLN A 107 12.58 -9.22 17.47
CA GLN A 107 13.14 -8.99 18.79
C GLN A 107 12.09 -8.94 19.88
N GLU A 108 10.89 -8.95 19.51
CA GLU A 108 9.85 -8.94 20.52
C GLU A 108 9.53 -10.27 20.99
#